data_cd7ef8503a51d8a7364a5d500cbcc4e4
#
_entry.id   cd7ef8503a51d8a7364a5d500cbcc4e4
#
_cell.length_a   1.000
_cell.length_b   1.000
_cell.length_c   1.000
_cell.angle_alpha   90.00
_cell.angle_beta   90.00
_cell.angle_gamma   90.00
#
_symmetry.space_group_name_H-M   'P 1'
#
loop_
_entity.id
_entity.type
_entity.pdbx_description
1 polymer ?
#
loop_
_entity_poly.entity_id
_entity_poly.type
_entity_poly.pdbx_seq_one_letter_code
_entity_poly.pdbx_strand_id
1 'polypeptide(L)'
;MGFHHVAITTRDPEATHRFYTEVMGFELVRVEAAPAAEGGWARHLFYDTGNGECLAVWDIHDNPAVPDRFETSISRGLGLPSWTNHLAFAARDLEELTATRDRWRACGFDVLQIDHGWCTSIYLDDPNGIAVECCCTTRAFGPEDAAAAEELRRAAAPPLLDAMVPEVYPALSLASS
;
A
#
# COMPACT_ATOMS: atom_id res chain seq x y z
N MET A 1 15.97 -6.30 -11.69
CA MET A 1 14.86 -7.26 -11.39
C MET A 1 13.84 -6.47 -10.57
N GLY A 2 12.59 -6.40 -11.02
CA GLY A 2 11.47 -5.76 -10.32
C GLY A 2 10.54 -6.80 -9.71
N PHE A 3 9.48 -6.35 -9.04
CA PHE A 3 8.40 -7.24 -8.63
C PHE A 3 7.59 -7.67 -9.85
N HIS A 4 7.10 -8.91 -9.85
CA HIS A 4 6.06 -9.35 -10.78
C HIS A 4 4.69 -9.01 -10.19
N HIS A 5 4.46 -9.42 -8.96
CA HIS A 5 3.29 -9.03 -8.17
C HIS A 5 3.61 -9.16 -6.67
N VAL A 6 2.84 -8.43 -5.87
CA VAL A 6 2.74 -8.60 -4.41
C VAL A 6 1.33 -9.09 -4.11
N ALA A 7 1.18 -10.14 -3.28
CA ALA A 7 -0.12 -10.69 -2.94
C ALA A 7 -0.52 -10.37 -1.51
N ILE A 8 -1.77 -9.97 -1.34
CA ILE A 8 -2.43 -9.74 -0.05
C ILE A 8 -3.70 -10.60 0.03
N THR A 9 -4.33 -10.63 1.19
CA THR A 9 -5.59 -11.35 1.41
C THR A 9 -6.70 -10.39 1.82
N THR A 10 -7.93 -10.65 1.38
CA THR A 10 -9.12 -9.91 1.79
C THR A 10 -10.19 -10.80 2.38
N ARG A 11 -11.08 -10.20 3.20
CA ARG A 11 -12.37 -10.78 3.62
C ARG A 11 -13.55 -10.02 3.05
N ASP A 12 -13.30 -8.90 2.37
CA ASP A 12 -14.31 -8.12 1.66
C ASP A 12 -13.78 -7.77 0.26
N PRO A 13 -13.96 -8.70 -0.70
CA PRO A 13 -13.46 -8.51 -2.06
C PRO A 13 -14.09 -7.31 -2.77
N GLU A 14 -15.36 -6.98 -2.46
CA GLU A 14 -16.03 -5.86 -3.09
C GLU A 14 -15.51 -4.50 -2.59
N ALA A 15 -15.30 -4.35 -1.27
CA ALA A 15 -14.67 -3.14 -0.73
C ALA A 15 -13.24 -2.99 -1.24
N THR A 16 -12.48 -4.10 -1.29
CA THR A 16 -11.11 -4.13 -1.80
C THR A 16 -11.08 -3.78 -3.29
N HIS A 17 -11.99 -4.34 -4.09
CA HIS A 17 -12.08 -4.01 -5.52
C HIS A 17 -12.37 -2.51 -5.74
N ARG A 18 -13.38 -1.97 -5.07
CA ARG A 18 -13.67 -0.52 -5.18
C ARG A 18 -12.49 0.34 -4.76
N PHE A 19 -11.83 -0.01 -3.67
CA PHE A 19 -10.65 0.75 -3.22
C PHE A 19 -9.55 0.77 -4.27
N TYR A 20 -9.13 -0.40 -4.76
CA TYR A 20 -8.02 -0.44 -5.72
C TYR A 20 -8.38 0.11 -7.10
N THR A 21 -9.65 0.07 -7.51
CA THR A 21 -10.07 0.65 -8.80
C THR A 21 -10.43 2.13 -8.72
N GLU A 22 -11.20 2.55 -7.72
CA GLU A 22 -11.71 3.93 -7.64
C GLU A 22 -10.75 4.87 -6.89
N VAL A 23 -10.19 4.42 -5.76
CA VAL A 23 -9.29 5.24 -4.94
C VAL A 23 -7.87 5.20 -5.51
N MET A 24 -7.33 4.00 -5.74
CA MET A 24 -5.98 3.85 -6.30
C MET A 24 -5.92 4.12 -7.80
N GLY A 25 -7.00 3.86 -8.54
CA GLY A 25 -7.09 4.04 -9.98
C GLY A 25 -6.43 2.90 -10.77
N PHE A 26 -6.29 1.72 -10.16
CA PHE A 26 -5.74 0.55 -10.84
C PHE A 26 -6.78 -0.15 -11.70
N GLU A 27 -6.34 -0.86 -12.74
CA GLU A 27 -7.21 -1.66 -13.59
C GLU A 27 -7.19 -3.13 -13.14
N LEU A 28 -8.36 -3.75 -12.98
CA LEU A 28 -8.46 -5.19 -12.79
C LEU A 28 -8.20 -5.88 -14.13
N VAL A 29 -7.03 -6.52 -14.26
CA VAL A 29 -6.57 -7.10 -15.53
C VAL A 29 -6.77 -8.62 -15.61
N ARG A 30 -6.91 -9.31 -14.47
CA ARG A 30 -7.11 -10.76 -14.44
C ARG A 30 -7.80 -11.21 -13.17
N VAL A 31 -8.64 -12.22 -13.28
CA VAL A 31 -9.17 -13.01 -12.16
C VAL A 31 -9.00 -14.48 -12.48
N GLU A 32 -8.47 -15.23 -11.55
CA GLU A 32 -8.43 -16.69 -11.58
C GLU A 32 -9.28 -17.24 -10.44
N ALA A 33 -10.00 -18.33 -10.70
CA ALA A 33 -10.73 -19.04 -9.67
C ALA A 33 -10.39 -20.53 -9.76
N ALA A 34 -9.98 -21.12 -8.64
CA ALA A 34 -9.52 -22.49 -8.59
C ALA A 34 -9.84 -23.15 -7.24
N PRO A 35 -9.93 -24.50 -7.18
CA PRO A 35 -9.93 -25.21 -5.92
C PRO A 35 -8.67 -24.90 -5.11
N ALA A 36 -8.81 -24.70 -3.81
CA ALA A 36 -7.68 -24.56 -2.89
C ALA A 36 -7.14 -25.94 -2.45
N ALA A 37 -5.85 -26.02 -2.15
CA ALA A 37 -5.15 -27.29 -1.89
C ALA A 37 -5.73 -28.08 -0.70
N GLU A 38 -6.15 -27.36 0.37
CA GLU A 38 -6.68 -27.95 1.60
C GLU A 38 -8.21 -28.10 1.57
N GLY A 39 -8.85 -27.81 0.44
CA GLY A 39 -10.31 -27.80 0.25
C GLY A 39 -10.86 -26.39 0.10
N GLY A 40 -12.14 -26.29 -0.30
CA GLY A 40 -12.73 -25.02 -0.69
C GLY A 40 -12.22 -24.52 -2.03
N TRP A 41 -12.26 -23.20 -2.23
CA TRP A 41 -11.83 -22.55 -3.46
C TRP A 41 -11.34 -21.12 -3.17
N ALA A 42 -10.63 -20.55 -4.12
CA ALA A 42 -10.16 -19.17 -4.00
C ALA A 42 -10.25 -18.42 -5.33
N ARG A 43 -10.46 -17.12 -5.26
CA ARG A 43 -10.22 -16.19 -6.36
C ARG A 43 -8.89 -15.46 -6.14
N HIS A 44 -8.15 -15.28 -7.22
CA HIS A 44 -6.94 -14.49 -7.25
C HIS A 44 -7.13 -13.36 -8.25
N LEU A 45 -7.28 -12.14 -7.75
CA LEU A 45 -7.53 -10.94 -8.53
C LEU A 45 -6.21 -10.22 -8.75
N PHE A 46 -5.95 -9.73 -9.97
CA PHE A 46 -4.74 -9.00 -10.32
C PHE A 46 -5.09 -7.60 -10.82
N TYR A 47 -4.54 -6.61 -10.15
CA TYR A 47 -4.68 -5.20 -10.50
C TYR A 47 -3.35 -4.69 -11.07
N ASP A 48 -3.38 -4.10 -12.26
CA ASP A 48 -2.20 -3.46 -12.86
C ASP A 48 -1.85 -2.19 -12.05
N THR A 49 -0.64 -2.16 -11.52
CA THR A 49 -0.11 -1.01 -10.77
C THR A 49 0.78 -0.11 -11.60
N GLY A 50 0.93 -0.44 -12.88
CA GLY A 50 1.85 0.20 -13.84
C GLY A 50 3.15 -0.59 -14.02
N ASN A 51 3.88 -0.25 -15.06
CA ASN A 51 5.19 -0.82 -15.38
C ASN A 51 5.24 -2.37 -15.53
N GLY A 52 4.08 -3.03 -15.74
CA GLY A 52 3.97 -4.49 -15.83
C GLY A 52 4.01 -5.20 -14.48
N GLU A 53 3.85 -4.50 -13.40
CA GLU A 53 3.74 -5.03 -12.04
C GLU A 53 2.27 -5.09 -11.60
N CYS A 54 1.93 -6.03 -10.72
CA CYS A 54 0.55 -6.17 -10.23
C CYS A 54 0.48 -6.19 -8.70
N LEU A 55 -0.63 -5.68 -8.18
CA LEU A 55 -1.13 -6.08 -6.87
C LEU A 55 -2.07 -7.25 -7.06
N ALA A 56 -1.84 -8.34 -6.33
CA ALA A 56 -2.69 -9.51 -6.35
C ALA A 56 -3.47 -9.63 -5.03
N VAL A 57 -4.74 -10.05 -5.11
CA VAL A 57 -5.60 -10.17 -3.94
C VAL A 57 -6.20 -11.58 -3.90
N TRP A 58 -6.01 -12.27 -2.76
CA TRP A 58 -6.65 -13.55 -2.48
C TRP A 58 -7.98 -13.34 -1.76
N ASP A 59 -9.04 -13.93 -2.29
CA ASP A 59 -10.36 -14.08 -1.71
C ASP A 59 -10.63 -15.58 -1.56
N ILE A 60 -10.62 -16.08 -0.31
CA ILE A 60 -10.58 -17.52 0.03
C ILE A 60 -11.92 -17.95 0.63
N HIS A 61 -12.48 -19.07 0.14
CA HIS A 61 -13.79 -19.59 0.54
C HIS A 61 -13.71 -21.06 0.94
N ASP A 62 -14.47 -21.43 1.98
CA ASP A 62 -14.72 -22.80 2.44
C ASP A 62 -13.43 -23.62 2.65
N ASN A 63 -12.31 -22.97 2.95
CA ASN A 63 -11.03 -23.62 3.18
C ASN A 63 -10.84 -23.95 4.67
N PRO A 64 -10.76 -25.27 5.04
CA PRO A 64 -10.67 -25.69 6.44
C PRO A 64 -9.36 -25.27 7.14
N ALA A 65 -8.31 -24.91 6.37
CA ALA A 65 -7.06 -24.40 6.92
C ALA A 65 -7.09 -22.88 7.22
N VAL A 66 -8.13 -22.17 6.76
CA VAL A 66 -8.31 -20.74 6.99
C VAL A 66 -9.35 -20.52 8.08
N PRO A 67 -9.01 -19.85 9.19
CA PRO A 67 -9.99 -19.53 10.24
C PRO A 67 -11.14 -18.65 9.70
N ASP A 68 -12.35 -18.83 10.23
CA ASP A 68 -13.52 -18.00 9.89
C ASP A 68 -13.28 -16.51 10.11
N ARG A 69 -12.39 -16.21 11.04
CA ARG A 69 -11.92 -14.84 11.32
C ARG A 69 -10.41 -14.82 11.38
N PHE A 70 -9.80 -14.06 10.50
CA PHE A 70 -8.37 -13.80 10.48
C PHE A 70 -8.11 -12.30 10.27
N GLU A 71 -6.95 -11.82 10.73
CA GLU A 71 -6.52 -10.44 10.51
C GLU A 71 -5.92 -10.32 9.10
N THR A 72 -6.44 -9.39 8.32
CA THR A 72 -5.97 -9.11 6.96
C THR A 72 -4.82 -8.13 6.92
N SER A 73 -4.70 -7.26 7.94
CA SER A 73 -3.55 -6.37 8.09
C SER A 73 -2.31 -7.15 8.53
N ILE A 74 -1.31 -7.18 7.68
CA ILE A 74 -0.04 -7.89 7.95
C ILE A 74 0.58 -7.39 9.27
N SER A 75 0.64 -6.08 9.47
CA SER A 75 1.23 -5.49 10.68
C SER A 75 0.44 -5.87 11.93
N ARG A 76 -0.88 -5.72 11.93
CA ARG A 76 -1.74 -6.05 13.07
C ARG A 76 -1.73 -7.54 13.37
N GLY A 77 -1.74 -8.39 12.34
CA GLY A 77 -1.62 -9.84 12.48
C GLY A 77 -0.32 -10.28 13.16
N LEU A 78 0.74 -9.49 13.01
CA LEU A 78 2.04 -9.70 13.67
C LEU A 78 2.14 -8.97 15.02
N GLY A 79 1.12 -8.23 15.46
CA GLY A 79 1.16 -7.43 16.68
C GLY A 79 2.02 -6.16 16.57
N LEU A 80 2.22 -5.64 15.35
CA LEU A 80 3.04 -4.47 15.06
C LEU A 80 2.17 -3.24 14.75
N PRO A 81 2.73 -2.01 14.87
CA PRO A 81 2.06 -0.81 14.40
C PRO A 81 1.69 -0.89 12.91
N SER A 82 0.55 -0.33 12.49
CA SER A 82 0.01 -0.46 11.12
C SER A 82 0.98 0.00 10.03
N TRP A 83 1.77 1.03 10.30
CA TRP A 83 2.75 1.59 9.37
C TRP A 83 3.96 0.68 9.09
N THR A 84 4.20 -0.37 9.90
CA THR A 84 5.42 -1.20 9.82
C THR A 84 5.50 -1.98 8.51
N ASN A 85 4.38 -2.60 8.09
CA ASN A 85 4.28 -3.27 6.80
C ASN A 85 3.29 -2.48 5.94
N HIS A 86 3.76 -1.93 4.84
CA HIS A 86 2.95 -1.12 3.94
C HIS A 86 3.25 -1.45 2.47
N LEU A 87 2.36 -1.05 1.59
CA LEU A 87 2.52 -1.16 0.14
C LEU A 87 2.80 0.22 -0.42
N ALA A 88 4.00 0.45 -0.94
CA ALA A 88 4.39 1.72 -1.53
C ALA A 88 4.36 1.63 -3.06
N PHE A 89 3.59 2.52 -3.68
CA PHE A 89 3.45 2.67 -5.13
C PHE A 89 4.14 3.95 -5.59
N ALA A 90 4.83 3.89 -6.74
CA ALA A 90 5.57 5.03 -7.24
C ALA A 90 4.66 6.03 -7.95
N ALA A 91 4.78 7.32 -7.59
CA ALA A 91 4.36 8.43 -8.42
C ALA A 91 5.53 8.90 -9.28
N ARG A 92 5.27 9.24 -10.55
CA ARG A 92 6.29 9.71 -11.51
C ARG A 92 6.90 11.04 -11.10
N ASP A 93 6.07 11.90 -10.53
CA ASP A 93 6.42 13.27 -10.13
C ASP A 93 5.47 13.80 -9.02
N LEU A 94 5.77 14.99 -8.50
CA LEU A 94 4.97 15.64 -7.46
C LEU A 94 3.57 16.08 -7.95
N GLU A 95 3.37 16.28 -9.26
CA GLU A 95 2.07 16.61 -9.83
C GLU A 95 1.15 15.39 -9.75
N GLU A 96 1.64 14.20 -10.14
CA GLU A 96 0.89 12.94 -10.00
C GLU A 96 0.63 12.61 -8.53
N LEU A 97 1.61 12.81 -7.65
CA LEU A 97 1.42 12.63 -6.20
C LEU A 97 0.30 13.52 -5.66
N THR A 98 0.29 14.80 -6.05
CA THR A 98 -0.74 15.77 -5.67
C THR A 98 -2.11 15.37 -6.21
N ALA A 99 -2.20 14.98 -7.49
CA ALA A 99 -3.44 14.50 -8.10
C ALA A 99 -3.98 13.24 -7.41
N THR A 100 -3.09 12.32 -7.03
CA THR A 100 -3.44 11.11 -6.27
C THR A 100 -3.97 11.47 -4.88
N ARG A 101 -3.31 12.35 -4.15
CA ARG A 101 -3.78 12.85 -2.86
C ARG A 101 -5.19 13.45 -2.96
N ASP A 102 -5.41 14.30 -3.95
CA ASP A 102 -6.69 14.99 -4.11
C ASP A 102 -7.80 14.01 -4.55
N ARG A 103 -7.49 12.98 -5.33
CA ARG A 103 -8.40 11.87 -5.64
C ARG A 103 -8.77 11.09 -4.37
N TRP A 104 -7.80 10.72 -3.53
CA TRP A 104 -8.05 10.01 -2.28
C TRP A 104 -8.96 10.82 -1.35
N ARG A 105 -8.71 12.12 -1.23
CA ARG A 105 -9.56 13.04 -0.46
C ARG A 105 -10.98 13.15 -1.03
N ALA A 106 -11.12 13.18 -2.35
CA ALA A 106 -12.43 13.20 -3.01
C ALA A 106 -13.22 11.90 -2.80
N CYS A 107 -12.52 10.78 -2.60
CA CYS A 107 -13.12 9.50 -2.22
C CYS A 107 -13.43 9.38 -0.70
N GLY A 108 -13.23 10.44 0.07
CA GLY A 108 -13.62 10.49 1.48
C GLY A 108 -12.54 10.04 2.47
N PHE A 109 -11.26 10.00 2.06
CA PHE A 109 -10.15 9.63 2.94
C PHE A 109 -9.39 10.86 3.44
N ASP A 110 -9.07 10.87 4.73
CA ASP A 110 -8.00 11.73 5.23
C ASP A 110 -6.66 11.18 4.75
N VAL A 111 -5.80 12.07 4.27
CA VAL A 111 -4.49 11.68 3.71
C VAL A 111 -3.38 12.28 4.54
N LEU A 112 -2.45 11.44 4.98
CA LEU A 112 -1.23 11.85 5.64
C LEU A 112 -0.14 12.07 4.59
N GLN A 113 0.57 13.20 4.63
CA GLN A 113 1.73 13.47 3.78
C GLN A 113 2.97 13.66 4.61
N ILE A 114 4.09 13.07 4.18
CA ILE A 114 5.39 13.18 4.84
C ILE A 114 6.46 13.48 3.78
N ASP A 115 7.28 14.50 4.05
CA ASP A 115 8.52 14.71 3.31
C ASP A 115 9.67 14.00 4.04
N HIS A 116 10.28 13.03 3.38
CA HIS A 116 11.41 12.26 3.88
C HIS A 116 12.77 12.85 3.45
N GLY A 117 12.77 14.00 2.77
CA GLY A 117 13.98 14.67 2.25
C GLY A 117 14.52 14.10 0.94
N TRP A 118 14.30 12.81 0.68
CA TRP A 118 14.67 12.14 -0.58
C TRP A 118 13.44 11.68 -1.38
N CYS A 119 12.29 11.58 -0.73
CA CYS A 119 10.98 11.35 -1.35
C CYS A 119 9.91 12.09 -0.57
N THR A 120 8.80 12.36 -1.23
CA THR A 120 7.56 12.81 -0.61
C THR A 120 6.54 11.71 -0.77
N SER A 121 5.87 11.36 0.32
CA SER A 121 4.92 10.24 0.37
C SER A 121 3.57 10.67 0.92
N ILE A 122 2.50 10.04 0.44
CA ILE A 122 1.15 10.15 0.98
C ILE A 122 0.65 8.78 1.42
N TYR A 123 -0.16 8.74 2.48
CA TYR A 123 -0.56 7.51 3.15
C TYR A 123 -2.04 7.49 3.48
N LEU A 124 -2.64 6.29 3.42
CA LEU A 124 -3.94 5.92 3.98
C LEU A 124 -3.98 4.42 4.24
N ASP A 125 -5.01 3.91 4.93
CA ASP A 125 -5.23 2.48 5.10
C ASP A 125 -6.25 1.97 4.07
N ASP A 126 -5.99 0.78 3.49
CA ASP A 126 -6.93 0.07 2.63
C ASP A 126 -8.05 -0.61 3.47
N PRO A 127 -9.10 -1.17 2.85
CA PRO A 127 -10.18 -1.88 3.57
C PRO A 127 -9.72 -3.09 4.38
N ASN A 128 -8.52 -3.62 4.11
CA ASN A 128 -7.91 -4.73 4.83
C ASN A 128 -7.05 -4.25 6.02
N GLY A 129 -6.97 -2.93 6.25
CA GLY A 129 -6.13 -2.33 7.28
C GLY A 129 -4.64 -2.39 6.97
N ILE A 130 -4.28 -2.48 5.69
CA ILE A 130 -2.91 -2.39 5.21
C ILE A 130 -2.63 -0.92 4.89
N ALA A 131 -1.53 -0.40 5.43
CA ALA A 131 -1.08 0.95 5.07
C ALA A 131 -0.66 0.97 3.60
N VAL A 132 -1.22 1.90 2.85
CA VAL A 132 -0.92 2.14 1.44
C VAL A 132 -0.23 3.50 1.32
N GLU A 133 0.88 3.50 0.60
CA GLU A 133 1.69 4.67 0.33
C GLU A 133 1.70 4.95 -1.19
N CYS A 134 1.63 6.21 -1.56
CA CYS A 134 2.08 6.66 -2.88
C CYS A 134 3.29 7.58 -2.66
N CYS A 135 4.42 7.28 -3.34
CA CYS A 135 5.72 7.88 -3.07
C CYS A 135 6.33 8.47 -4.35
N CYS A 136 6.73 9.74 -4.30
CA CYS A 136 7.49 10.39 -5.34
C CYS A 136 8.94 10.59 -4.89
N THR A 137 9.90 9.98 -5.60
CA THR A 137 11.33 10.21 -5.36
C THR A 137 11.70 11.62 -5.80
N THR A 138 12.16 12.46 -4.87
CA THR A 138 12.57 13.84 -5.12
C THR A 138 14.08 13.99 -5.27
N ARG A 139 14.86 13.00 -4.80
CA ARG A 139 16.33 12.95 -4.90
C ARG A 139 16.79 11.52 -5.20
N ALA A 140 17.53 11.35 -6.25
CA ALA A 140 18.15 10.06 -6.57
C ALA A 140 19.26 9.71 -5.55
N PHE A 141 19.43 8.42 -5.27
CA PHE A 141 20.53 7.93 -4.45
C PHE A 141 21.84 7.89 -5.25
N GLY A 142 22.95 8.32 -4.58
CA GLY A 142 24.31 8.25 -5.10
C GLY A 142 25.18 7.23 -4.35
N PRO A 143 26.46 7.09 -4.77
CA PRO A 143 27.41 6.21 -4.08
C PRO A 143 27.61 6.55 -2.59
N GLU A 144 27.51 7.84 -2.23
CA GLU A 144 27.59 8.32 -0.86
C GLU A 144 26.43 7.84 0.00
N ASP A 145 25.21 7.74 -0.56
CA ASP A 145 24.04 7.21 0.15
C ASP A 145 24.24 5.72 0.47
N ALA A 146 24.78 4.96 -0.47
CA ALA A 146 25.07 3.54 -0.26
C ALA A 146 26.13 3.32 0.82
N ALA A 147 27.18 4.16 0.85
CA ALA A 147 28.23 4.11 1.88
C ALA A 147 27.65 4.46 3.26
N ALA A 148 26.88 5.54 3.38
CA ALA A 148 26.23 5.94 4.61
C ALA A 148 25.21 4.88 5.10
N ALA A 149 24.45 4.27 4.20
CA ALA A 149 23.49 3.23 4.52
C ALA A 149 24.19 2.01 5.17
N GLU A 150 25.36 1.59 4.63
CA GLU A 150 26.09 0.46 5.17
C GLU A 150 26.72 0.78 6.54
N GLU A 151 27.18 2.00 6.76
CA GLU A 151 27.65 2.47 8.06
C GLU A 151 26.53 2.47 9.11
N LEU A 152 25.37 3.09 8.78
CA LEU A 152 24.22 3.16 9.68
C LEU A 152 23.65 1.78 10.00
N ARG A 153 23.59 0.88 9.02
CA ARG A 153 23.13 -0.50 9.22
C ARG A 153 23.96 -1.25 10.25
N ARG A 154 25.27 -0.96 10.35
CA ARG A 154 26.20 -1.61 11.28
C ARG A 154 26.28 -0.93 12.64
N ALA A 155 25.86 0.30 12.75
CA ALA A 155 25.96 1.07 13.98
C ALA A 155 25.06 0.48 15.07
N ALA A 156 25.62 0.21 16.24
CA ALA A 156 24.85 -0.26 17.40
C ALA A 156 23.94 0.84 17.99
N ALA A 157 24.33 2.11 17.80
CA ALA A 157 23.56 3.29 18.18
C ALA A 157 23.69 4.32 17.03
N PRO A 158 22.88 4.21 15.98
CA PRO A 158 22.93 5.16 14.86
C PRO A 158 22.45 6.55 15.31
N PRO A 159 22.96 7.64 14.71
CA PRO A 159 22.38 8.96 14.89
C PRO A 159 20.92 8.94 14.38
N LEU A 160 20.04 9.58 15.13
CA LEU A 160 18.64 9.72 14.73
C LEU A 160 18.48 10.96 13.84
N LEU A 161 17.65 10.83 12.83
CA LEU A 161 17.17 11.98 12.07
C LEU A 161 16.21 12.81 12.94
N ASP A 162 16.04 14.08 12.58
CA ASP A 162 14.98 14.90 13.15
C ASP A 162 13.62 14.25 12.90
N ALA A 163 12.70 14.45 13.85
CA ALA A 163 11.34 13.92 13.71
C ALA A 163 10.66 14.56 12.50
N MET A 164 10.18 13.74 11.58
CA MET A 164 9.37 14.20 10.46
C MET A 164 8.02 14.68 10.97
N VAL A 165 7.58 15.84 10.50
CA VAL A 165 6.28 16.41 10.86
C VAL A 165 5.27 16.07 9.76
N PRO A 166 4.30 15.19 10.02
CA PRO A 166 3.30 14.85 9.02
C PRO A 166 2.32 16.02 8.81
N GLU A 167 1.90 16.21 7.56
CA GLU A 167 0.77 17.06 7.21
C GLU A 167 -0.48 16.22 7.00
N VAL A 168 -1.61 16.66 7.56
CA VAL A 168 -2.90 15.97 7.38
C VAL A 168 -3.76 16.77 6.41
N TYR A 169 -4.18 16.12 5.34
CA TYR A 169 -5.12 16.64 4.35
C TYR A 169 -6.46 15.97 4.55
N PRO A 170 -7.47 16.64 5.15
CA PRO A 170 -8.76 16.01 5.43
C PRO A 170 -9.52 15.65 4.16
N ALA A 171 -10.38 14.66 4.28
CA ALA A 171 -11.34 14.29 3.24
C ALA A 171 -12.12 15.51 2.74
N LEU A 172 -12.41 15.53 1.44
CA LEU A 172 -13.28 16.57 0.90
C LEU A 172 -14.73 16.23 1.26
N SER A 173 -15.46 17.21 1.82
CA SER A 173 -16.87 17.04 2.10
C SER A 173 -17.59 16.74 0.78
N LEU A 174 -18.26 15.58 0.70
CA LEU A 174 -19.21 15.35 -0.38
C LEU A 174 -20.26 16.46 -0.28
N ALA A 175 -20.31 17.36 -1.24
CA ALA A 175 -21.37 18.34 -1.31
C ALA A 175 -22.69 17.57 -1.33
N SER A 176 -23.52 17.76 -0.30
CA SER A 176 -24.87 17.17 -0.22
C SER A 176 -25.66 17.68 -1.44
N SER A 177 -25.84 16.79 -2.41
CA SER A 177 -26.69 17.03 -3.60
C SER A 177 -28.15 16.83 -3.22
#